data_7064f9074a3f19449710951e11a70a20
#
_entry.id   7064f9074a3f19449710951e11a70a20
#
_cell.length_a   1.000
_cell.length_b   1.000
_cell.length_c   1.000
_cell.angle_alpha   90.00
_cell.angle_beta   90.00
_cell.angle_gamma   90.00
#
_symmetry.space_group_name_H-M   'P 1'
#
loop_
_entity.id
_entity.type
_entity.pdbx_description
1 polymer ?
#
loop_
_entity_poly.entity_id
_entity_poly.type
_entity_poly.pdbx_seq_one_letter_code
_entity_poly.pdbx_strand_id
1 'polypeptide(L)'
;MVVLVAVLVLCMFAATALAGGDSAKNVIIMITDGCGYNCVLATDYYQYGAAGTQVYERFPVQLGVSTYPAGGHYNPYLAWTDFNEVGGWAANRVTESNMAATAMGTGYKCAGGVGIDEHANRVPTIVEIAEQLGKATGVVSTQSFAEATPAGFSAHALDRKALKSIIEQQLRESKLDVAMGAHNPWYNNNGEKLETPYFSDTSKYLWKESTWNDVVAGKIGNDADGDGEVEYWDVIESRADFQAMATGPTPERVLGVVQCGGEDKVGSGYTQFYRTGAANDAPFTVPFLETSPTLSEMSLAALNVLDNDPDGFFVMIEGANPDYGNHFGWLGRAIEEQIDFNDAVEAVIAWVEANSSWDETLLVITSDHETGGIWGPGAGVGTPAAPSASRFIVKPDQSVFVPLVNNGAGQVPGHLYTNHRWEYGPDFYWHTNQLVPLYAKGAGASVLTTQVRGVDPVRGPYIDNTDIFQVTRHVFTDGAVPAQVGNN
;
A
#
# COMPACT_ATOMS: atom_id res chain seq x y z
N MET A 1 1.28 17.44 68.94
CA MET A 1 1.26 18.32 67.76
C MET A 1 2.26 17.72 66.74
N VAL A 2 1.75 16.88 65.84
CA VAL A 2 2.56 16.19 64.87
C VAL A 2 2.30 16.87 63.55
N VAL A 3 3.36 17.44 62.96
CA VAL A 3 3.29 18.12 61.64
C VAL A 3 3.51 17.05 60.56
N LEU A 4 2.49 16.81 59.74
CA LEU A 4 2.54 15.95 58.59
C LEU A 4 3.12 16.75 57.40
N VAL A 5 4.34 16.44 56.97
CA VAL A 5 4.91 17.01 55.74
C VAL A 5 4.49 16.09 54.59
N ALA A 6 3.58 16.56 53.73
CA ALA A 6 3.24 15.90 52.49
C ALA A 6 4.29 16.28 51.43
N VAL A 7 5.11 15.32 51.00
CA VAL A 7 5.99 15.47 49.87
C VAL A 7 5.19 15.17 48.61
N LEU A 8 4.88 16.22 47.85
CA LEU A 8 4.28 16.12 46.52
C LEU A 8 5.43 15.78 45.55
N VAL A 9 5.51 14.52 45.10
CA VAL A 9 6.40 14.12 43.99
C VAL A 9 5.68 14.49 42.69
N LEU A 10 6.05 15.63 42.11
CA LEU A 10 5.63 16.03 40.78
C LEU A 10 6.45 15.19 39.78
N CYS A 11 5.91 14.10 39.26
CA CYS A 11 6.46 13.44 38.08
C CYS A 11 6.21 14.35 36.86
N MET A 12 7.18 15.18 36.54
CA MET A 12 7.26 15.81 35.22
C MET A 12 7.65 14.71 34.24
N PHE A 13 6.67 14.16 33.56
CA PHE A 13 6.91 13.52 32.27
C PHE A 13 7.32 14.65 31.31
N ALA A 14 8.62 14.77 31.06
CA ALA A 14 9.11 15.50 29.93
C ALA A 14 8.64 14.74 28.69
N ALA A 15 7.50 15.17 28.12
CA ALA A 15 7.22 14.92 26.73
C ALA A 15 8.32 15.65 25.96
N THR A 16 9.35 14.92 25.55
CA THR A 16 10.21 15.37 24.47
C THR A 16 9.30 15.45 23.25
N ALA A 17 8.74 16.63 23.02
CA ALA A 17 8.20 17.00 21.72
C ALA A 17 9.39 16.85 20.76
N LEU A 18 9.38 15.81 19.96
CA LEU A 18 10.15 15.74 18.74
C LEU A 18 9.54 16.80 17.81
N ALA A 19 9.99 18.02 17.93
CA ALA A 19 9.75 19.06 16.94
C ALA A 19 10.72 18.80 15.78
N GLY A 20 10.48 17.74 15.02
CA GLY A 20 10.87 17.72 13.64
C GLY A 20 10.12 18.87 12.95
N GLY A 21 10.76 19.62 12.06
CA GLY A 21 10.09 20.68 11.30
C GLY A 21 8.87 20.10 10.55
N ASP A 22 7.94 20.95 10.15
CA ASP A 22 6.78 20.52 9.35
C ASP A 22 7.16 20.12 7.91
N SER A 23 8.45 20.20 7.53
CA SER A 23 8.98 19.82 6.21
C SER A 23 9.72 18.48 6.24
N ALA A 24 9.62 17.74 5.15
CA ALA A 24 10.33 16.50 4.92
C ALA A 24 11.17 16.54 3.65
N LYS A 25 12.40 16.03 3.71
CA LYS A 25 13.23 15.80 2.53
C LYS A 25 12.72 14.58 1.75
N ASN A 26 12.41 13.50 2.47
CA ASN A 26 11.94 12.24 1.91
C ASN A 26 10.54 11.90 2.41
N VAL A 27 9.70 11.36 1.53
CA VAL A 27 8.40 10.81 1.91
C VAL A 27 8.25 9.38 1.38
N ILE A 28 7.94 8.48 2.29
CA ILE A 28 7.68 7.06 2.02
C ILE A 28 6.24 6.76 2.42
N ILE A 29 5.42 6.35 1.46
CA ILE A 29 4.05 5.87 1.72
C ILE A 29 4.03 4.38 1.47
N MET A 30 3.72 3.59 2.50
CA MET A 30 3.57 2.15 2.41
C MET A 30 2.10 1.77 2.51
N ILE A 31 1.60 1.02 1.52
CA ILE A 31 0.19 0.65 1.40
C ILE A 31 0.07 -0.86 1.39
N THR A 32 -0.72 -1.41 2.32
CA THR A 32 -1.12 -2.81 2.29
C THR A 32 -2.53 -2.90 1.73
N ASP A 33 -2.65 -3.31 0.46
CA ASP A 33 -3.93 -3.34 -0.25
C ASP A 33 -4.92 -4.29 0.43
N GLY A 34 -6.14 -3.81 0.64
CA GLY A 34 -7.25 -4.59 1.19
C GLY A 34 -7.11 -5.00 2.65
N CYS A 35 -6.10 -4.50 3.36
CA CYS A 35 -5.82 -4.91 4.74
C CYS A 35 -6.35 -3.90 5.76
N GLY A 36 -7.59 -4.06 6.18
CA GLY A 36 -8.16 -3.28 7.28
C GLY A 36 -7.63 -3.70 8.65
N TYR A 37 -8.12 -3.05 9.70
CA TYR A 37 -7.71 -3.30 11.10
C TYR A 37 -7.72 -4.78 11.50
N ASN A 38 -8.68 -5.53 11.02
CA ASN A 38 -8.84 -6.93 11.41
C ASN A 38 -7.89 -7.86 10.67
N CYS A 39 -7.40 -7.47 9.50
CA CYS A 39 -6.33 -8.17 8.80
C CYS A 39 -4.99 -8.01 9.55
N VAL A 40 -4.65 -6.80 9.97
CA VAL A 40 -3.49 -6.54 10.83
C VAL A 40 -3.60 -7.35 12.13
N LEU A 41 -4.77 -7.30 12.79
CA LEU A 41 -5.01 -8.04 14.04
C LEU A 41 -4.87 -9.56 13.88
N ALA A 42 -5.37 -10.11 12.77
CA ALA A 42 -5.22 -11.55 12.48
C ALA A 42 -3.74 -11.93 12.30
N THR A 43 -2.98 -11.08 11.64
CA THR A 43 -1.53 -11.25 11.43
C THR A 43 -0.77 -11.16 12.75
N ASP A 44 -1.08 -10.20 13.59
CA ASP A 44 -0.54 -10.06 14.94
C ASP A 44 -0.72 -11.33 15.77
N TYR A 45 -1.94 -11.85 15.80
CA TYR A 45 -2.22 -13.09 16.53
C TYR A 45 -1.48 -14.28 15.92
N TYR A 46 -1.33 -14.33 14.61
CA TYR A 46 -0.58 -15.39 13.96
C TYR A 46 0.91 -15.33 14.29
N GLN A 47 1.52 -14.16 14.18
CA GLN A 47 2.97 -13.99 14.40
C GLN A 47 3.35 -14.05 15.89
N TYR A 48 2.57 -13.39 16.75
CA TYR A 48 3.01 -13.07 18.12
C TYR A 48 2.02 -13.53 19.20
N GLY A 49 0.82 -13.95 18.83
CA GLY A 49 -0.20 -14.36 19.78
C GLY A 49 -0.84 -13.24 20.58
N ALA A 50 -0.62 -11.99 20.18
CA ALA A 50 -1.13 -10.80 20.87
C ALA A 50 -1.39 -9.69 19.86
N ALA A 51 -2.35 -8.82 20.14
CA ALA A 51 -2.64 -7.62 19.35
C ALA A 51 -1.63 -6.49 19.63
N GLY A 52 -1.47 -5.57 18.69
CA GLY A 52 -0.66 -4.37 18.85
C GLY A 52 0.84 -4.66 18.85
N THR A 53 1.27 -5.66 18.10
CA THR A 53 2.63 -6.17 18.13
C THR A 53 3.50 -5.72 16.97
N GLN A 54 2.91 -5.23 15.89
CA GLN A 54 3.68 -4.70 14.79
C GLN A 54 4.43 -3.43 15.21
N VAL A 55 5.62 -3.23 14.65
CA VAL A 55 6.49 -2.09 15.00
C VAL A 55 5.80 -0.75 14.77
N TYR A 56 5.01 -0.64 13.70
CA TYR A 56 4.31 0.58 13.33
C TYR A 56 3.08 0.90 14.20
N GLU A 57 2.49 -0.08 14.88
CA GLU A 57 1.39 0.16 15.82
C GLU A 57 1.81 0.95 17.08
N ARG A 58 3.12 1.23 17.19
CA ARG A 58 3.71 2.08 18.24
C ARG A 58 4.11 3.46 17.75
N PHE A 59 3.83 3.78 16.51
CA PHE A 59 4.15 5.09 15.95
C PHE A 59 3.37 6.21 16.65
N PRO A 60 3.93 7.42 16.71
CA PRO A 60 3.32 8.52 17.47
C PRO A 60 2.00 9.01 16.88
N VAL A 61 1.78 8.83 15.58
CA VAL A 61 0.52 9.15 14.91
C VAL A 61 -0.20 7.85 14.56
N GLN A 62 -1.43 7.73 15.06
CA GLN A 62 -2.31 6.59 14.83
C GLN A 62 -3.72 7.13 14.58
N LEU A 63 -4.25 6.92 13.38
CA LEU A 63 -5.54 7.44 12.93
C LEU A 63 -6.31 6.37 12.17
N GLY A 64 -7.62 6.55 12.04
CA GLY A 64 -8.39 5.88 11.02
C GLY A 64 -8.36 6.67 9.71
N VAL A 65 -8.59 6.01 8.58
CA VAL A 65 -8.75 6.64 7.27
C VAL A 65 -10.06 6.22 6.64
N SER A 66 -10.88 7.20 6.23
CA SER A 66 -12.06 6.95 5.40
C SER A 66 -11.68 6.91 3.93
N THR A 67 -12.21 5.93 3.19
CA THR A 67 -11.72 5.58 1.86
C THR A 67 -12.77 5.74 0.75
N TYR A 68 -13.99 6.17 1.07
CA TYR A 68 -15.11 6.27 0.13
C TYR A 68 -14.73 7.01 -1.17
N PRO A 69 -15.31 6.61 -2.33
CA PRO A 69 -15.07 7.23 -3.63
C PRO A 69 -15.86 8.54 -3.81
N ALA A 70 -15.72 9.19 -4.97
CA ALA A 70 -16.51 10.36 -5.33
C ALA A 70 -18.02 10.09 -5.22
N GLY A 71 -18.74 11.02 -4.61
CA GLY A 71 -20.17 10.89 -4.31
C GLY A 71 -20.51 9.98 -3.14
N GLY A 72 -19.51 9.38 -2.50
CA GLY A 72 -19.66 8.58 -1.29
C GLY A 72 -19.52 9.41 -0.01
N HIS A 73 -19.58 8.73 1.12
CA HIS A 73 -19.31 9.30 2.44
C HIS A 73 -19.02 8.19 3.46
N TYR A 74 -18.45 8.55 4.59
CA TYR A 74 -18.30 7.68 5.75
C TYR A 74 -19.12 8.21 6.91
N ASN A 75 -19.89 7.33 7.57
CA ASN A 75 -20.67 7.67 8.75
C ASN A 75 -20.24 6.78 9.93
N PRO A 76 -19.49 7.32 10.92
CA PRO A 76 -18.91 6.54 12.00
C PRO A 76 -19.94 5.84 12.90
N TYR A 77 -21.18 6.31 12.94
CA TYR A 77 -22.23 5.68 13.75
C TYR A 77 -22.94 4.56 12.98
N LEU A 78 -23.20 4.76 11.69
CA LEU A 78 -23.87 3.78 10.87
C LEU A 78 -22.95 2.64 10.44
N ALA A 79 -21.67 2.89 10.31
CA ALA A 79 -20.66 1.87 9.98
C ALA A 79 -20.70 0.64 10.92
N TRP A 80 -21.20 0.81 12.14
CA TRP A 80 -21.28 -0.27 13.14
C TRP A 80 -22.69 -0.83 13.35
N THR A 81 -23.71 -0.21 12.75
CA THR A 81 -25.12 -0.56 12.98
C THR A 81 -25.91 -0.82 11.71
N ASP A 82 -25.49 -0.30 10.59
CA ASP A 82 -26.16 -0.46 9.30
C ASP A 82 -25.22 -1.08 8.28
N PHE A 83 -25.54 -2.29 7.88
CA PHE A 83 -24.78 -3.02 6.88
C PHE A 83 -24.67 -2.28 5.52
N ASN A 84 -25.71 -1.54 5.12
CA ASN A 84 -25.68 -0.77 3.88
C ASN A 84 -24.67 0.38 3.90
N GLU A 85 -24.28 0.85 5.08
CA GLU A 85 -23.21 1.84 5.22
C GLU A 85 -21.83 1.22 4.99
N VAL A 86 -21.67 -0.05 5.37
CA VAL A 86 -20.37 -0.75 5.36
C VAL A 86 -20.10 -1.44 4.01
N GLY A 87 -21.16 -1.98 3.38
CA GLY A 87 -21.02 -2.83 2.20
C GLY A 87 -21.88 -2.45 1.00
N GLY A 88 -22.51 -1.27 1.01
CA GLY A 88 -23.47 -0.90 -0.02
C GLY A 88 -22.86 -0.42 -1.33
N TRP A 89 -22.58 -1.33 -2.25
CA TRP A 89 -22.23 -1.01 -3.66
C TRP A 89 -23.22 -0.05 -4.33
N ALA A 90 -24.52 -0.23 -4.05
CA ALA A 90 -25.60 0.59 -4.64
C ALA A 90 -25.55 2.07 -4.25
N ALA A 91 -24.72 2.48 -3.32
CA ALA A 91 -24.66 3.83 -2.77
C ALA A 91 -23.34 4.56 -3.01
N ASN A 92 -22.46 4.08 -3.89
CA ASN A 92 -21.12 4.64 -4.13
C ASN A 92 -20.31 4.86 -2.85
N ARG A 93 -20.40 3.94 -1.87
CA ARG A 93 -19.74 4.08 -0.59
C ARG A 93 -18.46 3.30 -0.48
N VAL A 94 -18.37 2.21 -1.22
CA VAL A 94 -17.22 1.30 -1.24
C VAL A 94 -16.29 1.69 -2.36
N THR A 95 -15.03 1.88 -2.04
CA THR A 95 -13.99 2.24 -3.02
C THR A 95 -13.41 1.01 -3.69
N GLU A 96 -12.74 1.24 -4.81
CA GLU A 96 -11.79 0.35 -5.47
C GLU A 96 -10.37 0.88 -5.27
N SER A 97 -9.35 0.04 -5.42
CA SER A 97 -7.93 0.42 -5.23
C SER A 97 -7.52 1.64 -6.07
N ASN A 98 -7.95 1.71 -7.33
CA ASN A 98 -7.66 2.85 -8.20
C ASN A 98 -8.26 4.18 -7.71
N MET A 99 -9.46 4.14 -7.14
CA MET A 99 -10.11 5.34 -6.61
C MET A 99 -9.47 5.79 -5.30
N ALA A 100 -9.12 4.83 -4.44
CA ALA A 100 -8.42 5.11 -3.19
C ALA A 100 -7.00 5.61 -3.43
N ALA A 101 -6.24 4.95 -4.32
CA ALA A 101 -4.89 5.38 -4.69
C ALA A 101 -4.90 6.75 -5.35
N THR A 102 -5.84 7.03 -6.26
CA THR A 102 -6.02 8.37 -6.84
C THR A 102 -6.26 9.41 -5.76
N ALA A 103 -7.11 9.12 -4.77
CA ALA A 103 -7.36 10.07 -3.67
C ALA A 103 -6.10 10.33 -2.84
N MET A 104 -5.30 9.30 -2.53
CA MET A 104 -4.03 9.43 -1.82
C MET A 104 -2.92 10.08 -2.67
N GLY A 105 -2.91 9.81 -3.97
CA GLY A 105 -1.89 10.31 -4.89
C GLY A 105 -2.16 11.68 -5.46
N THR A 106 -3.41 12.20 -5.41
CA THR A 106 -3.79 13.48 -6.04
C THR A 106 -4.56 14.44 -5.13
N GLY A 107 -5.13 13.94 -4.03
CA GLY A 107 -6.06 14.71 -3.18
C GLY A 107 -7.47 14.87 -3.75
N TYR A 108 -7.79 14.19 -4.84
CA TYR A 108 -9.12 14.21 -5.46
C TYR A 108 -9.79 12.86 -5.40
N LYS A 109 -11.07 12.83 -5.04
CA LYS A 109 -11.91 11.65 -5.20
C LYS A 109 -12.29 11.47 -6.67
N CYS A 110 -12.30 10.23 -7.14
CA CYS A 110 -12.81 9.88 -8.48
C CYS A 110 -13.85 8.77 -8.40
N ALA A 111 -14.56 8.53 -9.50
CA ALA A 111 -15.56 7.46 -9.63
C ALA A 111 -15.05 6.29 -10.50
N GLY A 112 -13.80 6.34 -10.92
CA GLY A 112 -13.14 5.33 -11.75
C GLY A 112 -11.87 5.91 -12.38
N GLY A 113 -11.04 5.09 -13.00
CA GLY A 113 -9.76 5.53 -13.56
C GLY A 113 -8.66 5.74 -12.53
N VAL A 114 -7.56 6.37 -12.93
CA VAL A 114 -6.39 6.71 -12.10
C VAL A 114 -5.91 8.12 -12.44
N GLY A 115 -5.43 8.87 -11.44
CA GLY A 115 -4.87 10.22 -11.64
C GLY A 115 -5.85 11.25 -12.22
N ILE A 116 -7.16 11.10 -11.96
CA ILE A 116 -8.23 11.96 -12.48
C ILE A 116 -9.19 12.37 -11.36
N ASP A 117 -9.90 13.48 -11.56
CA ASP A 117 -10.98 13.93 -10.67
C ASP A 117 -12.33 13.25 -10.96
N GLU A 118 -13.37 13.63 -10.23
CA GLU A 118 -14.74 13.13 -10.42
C GLU A 118 -15.36 13.46 -11.79
N HIS A 119 -14.79 14.41 -12.52
CA HIS A 119 -15.19 14.83 -13.86
C HIS A 119 -14.31 14.24 -14.96
N ALA A 120 -13.41 13.29 -14.59
CA ALA A 120 -12.47 12.66 -15.51
C ALA A 120 -11.39 13.60 -16.08
N ASN A 121 -11.14 14.74 -15.43
CA ASN A 121 -10.01 15.59 -15.78
C ASN A 121 -8.73 15.05 -15.14
N ARG A 122 -7.59 15.12 -15.86
CA ARG A 122 -6.26 14.88 -15.26
C ARG A 122 -6.02 15.88 -14.14
N VAL A 123 -5.49 15.38 -13.03
CA VAL A 123 -5.10 16.22 -11.87
C VAL A 123 -3.67 15.86 -11.47
N PRO A 124 -2.86 16.82 -11.02
CA PRO A 124 -1.47 16.55 -10.66
C PRO A 124 -1.38 15.47 -9.60
N THR A 125 -0.48 14.51 -9.81
CA THR A 125 -0.13 13.49 -8.82
C THR A 125 0.97 14.00 -7.89
N ILE A 126 1.13 13.34 -6.75
CA ILE A 126 2.22 13.68 -5.82
C ILE A 126 3.59 13.34 -6.42
N VAL A 127 3.68 12.34 -7.30
CA VAL A 127 4.88 12.06 -8.11
C VAL A 127 5.22 13.26 -8.98
N GLU A 128 4.28 13.75 -9.80
CA GLU A 128 4.51 14.94 -10.63
C GLU A 128 4.89 16.19 -9.82
N ILE A 129 4.37 16.34 -8.60
CA ILE A 129 4.73 17.45 -7.72
C ILE A 129 6.15 17.27 -7.16
N ALA A 130 6.54 16.06 -6.76
CA ALA A 130 7.88 15.76 -6.28
C ALA A 130 8.93 15.99 -7.39
N GLU A 131 8.65 15.54 -8.61
CA GLU A 131 9.47 15.78 -9.80
C GLU A 131 9.66 17.27 -10.10
N GLN A 132 8.60 18.08 -9.94
CA GLN A 132 8.71 19.54 -10.10
C GLN A 132 9.57 20.22 -9.02
N LEU A 133 9.72 19.57 -7.88
CA LEU A 133 10.59 20.03 -6.79
C LEU A 133 12.02 19.47 -6.91
N GLY A 134 12.34 18.79 -8.02
CA GLY A 134 13.65 18.20 -8.26
C GLY A 134 13.95 16.98 -7.41
N LYS A 135 12.92 16.26 -6.96
CA LYS A 135 13.07 15.05 -6.12
C LYS A 135 12.97 13.79 -6.96
N ALA A 136 13.78 12.80 -6.63
CA ALA A 136 13.63 11.46 -7.20
C ALA A 136 12.27 10.86 -6.83
N THR A 137 11.71 10.02 -7.71
CA THR A 137 10.39 9.44 -7.52
C THR A 137 10.33 7.95 -7.84
N GLY A 138 9.50 7.21 -7.09
CA GLY A 138 9.38 5.77 -7.28
C GLY A 138 8.03 5.18 -6.93
N VAL A 139 7.71 4.07 -7.61
CA VAL A 139 6.60 3.19 -7.28
C VAL A 139 7.07 1.74 -7.24
N VAL A 140 6.71 1.01 -6.20
CA VAL A 140 7.05 -0.39 -5.97
C VAL A 140 5.79 -1.15 -5.59
N SER A 141 5.56 -2.32 -6.18
CA SER A 141 4.40 -3.15 -5.84
C SER A 141 4.70 -4.65 -5.97
N THR A 142 4.07 -5.46 -5.15
CA THR A 142 4.05 -6.92 -5.33
C THR A 142 3.11 -7.37 -6.46
N GLN A 143 2.40 -6.43 -7.10
CA GLN A 143 1.73 -6.60 -8.40
C GLN A 143 2.52 -5.92 -9.52
N SER A 144 1.90 -5.76 -10.69
CA SER A 144 2.47 -4.93 -11.75
C SER A 144 2.58 -3.48 -11.29
N PHE A 145 3.71 -2.82 -11.59
CA PHE A 145 3.90 -1.39 -11.31
C PHE A 145 2.89 -0.48 -12.06
N ALA A 146 2.15 -1.02 -13.02
CA ALA A 146 1.10 -0.33 -13.76
C ALA A 146 -0.31 -0.65 -13.25
N GLU A 147 -0.45 -1.46 -12.19
CA GLU A 147 -1.75 -1.72 -11.56
C GLU A 147 -2.28 -0.49 -10.83
N ALA A 148 -3.50 -0.64 -10.33
CA ALA A 148 -4.34 0.44 -9.81
C ALA A 148 -3.64 1.36 -8.82
N THR A 149 -2.97 0.77 -7.80
CA THR A 149 -2.38 1.55 -6.72
C THR A 149 -1.15 2.32 -7.19
N PRO A 150 -0.10 1.71 -7.79
CA PRO A 150 1.01 2.49 -8.31
C PRO A 150 0.59 3.46 -9.41
N ALA A 151 -0.37 3.08 -10.27
CA ALA A 151 -0.88 3.98 -11.31
C ALA A 151 -1.62 5.21 -10.77
N GLY A 152 -2.32 5.08 -9.63
CA GLY A 152 -3.01 6.20 -8.97
C GLY A 152 -2.06 7.32 -8.50
N PHE A 153 -0.79 7.00 -8.31
CA PHE A 153 0.27 7.93 -7.93
C PHE A 153 1.09 8.45 -9.10
N SER A 154 1.13 7.74 -10.25
CA SER A 154 2.14 7.95 -11.29
C SER A 154 1.62 8.02 -12.73
N ALA A 155 0.31 7.87 -12.95
CA ALA A 155 -0.26 7.87 -14.29
C ALA A 155 -1.68 8.45 -14.34
N HIS A 156 -2.19 8.66 -15.57
CA HIS A 156 -3.53 9.18 -15.80
C HIS A 156 -4.25 8.31 -16.83
N ALA A 157 -5.33 7.64 -16.43
CA ALA A 157 -6.14 6.85 -17.32
C ALA A 157 -7.61 6.83 -16.88
N LEU A 158 -8.53 6.81 -17.85
CA LEU A 158 -9.97 6.69 -17.59
C LEU A 158 -10.39 5.26 -17.17
N ASP A 159 -9.53 4.29 -17.39
CA ASP A 159 -9.76 2.89 -17.06
C ASP A 159 -8.49 2.31 -16.42
N ARG A 160 -8.58 1.90 -15.14
CA ARG A 160 -7.46 1.25 -14.42
C ARG A 160 -6.89 0.03 -15.15
N LYS A 161 -7.71 -0.61 -15.98
CA LYS A 161 -7.34 -1.80 -16.75
C LYS A 161 -6.61 -1.48 -18.06
N ALA A 162 -6.34 -0.23 -18.35
CA ALA A 162 -5.56 0.18 -19.51
C ALA A 162 -4.03 0.06 -19.28
N LEU A 163 -3.58 -1.06 -18.69
CA LEU A 163 -2.21 -1.25 -18.23
C LEU A 163 -1.17 -0.93 -19.30
N LYS A 164 -1.41 -1.37 -20.53
CA LYS A 164 -0.52 -1.05 -21.66
C LYS A 164 -0.27 0.46 -21.81
N SER A 165 -1.34 1.26 -21.72
CA SER A 165 -1.23 2.72 -21.81
C SER A 165 -0.56 3.31 -20.56
N ILE A 166 -0.82 2.75 -19.39
CA ILE A 166 -0.20 3.17 -18.13
C ILE A 166 1.30 2.89 -18.17
N ILE A 167 1.71 1.69 -18.60
CA ILE A 167 3.12 1.33 -18.81
C ILE A 167 3.83 2.33 -19.75
N GLU A 168 3.22 2.66 -20.89
CA GLU A 168 3.81 3.63 -21.83
C GLU A 168 3.97 5.02 -21.19
N GLN A 169 3.01 5.47 -20.38
CA GLN A 169 3.13 6.73 -19.65
C GLN A 169 4.25 6.68 -18.62
N GLN A 170 4.29 5.65 -17.79
CA GLN A 170 5.32 5.50 -16.75
C GLN A 170 6.73 5.40 -17.32
N LEU A 171 6.89 4.71 -18.45
CA LEU A 171 8.23 4.51 -19.04
C LEU A 171 8.70 5.66 -19.92
N ARG A 172 7.81 6.40 -20.58
CA ARG A 172 8.17 7.38 -21.62
C ARG A 172 7.81 8.82 -21.29
N GLU A 173 6.78 9.05 -20.47
CA GLU A 173 6.23 10.38 -20.23
C GLU A 173 6.49 10.86 -18.79
N SER A 174 6.46 9.96 -17.80
CA SER A 174 6.76 10.29 -16.42
C SER A 174 8.26 10.44 -16.19
N LYS A 175 8.59 11.13 -15.14
CA LYS A 175 9.97 11.30 -14.68
C LYS A 175 10.35 10.33 -13.56
N LEU A 176 9.59 9.24 -13.41
CA LEU A 176 9.91 8.20 -12.42
C LEU A 176 11.35 7.70 -12.57
N ASP A 177 12.08 7.62 -11.47
CA ASP A 177 13.41 7.03 -11.39
C ASP A 177 13.34 5.54 -11.09
N VAL A 178 12.30 5.12 -10.36
CA VAL A 178 12.08 3.72 -10.00
C VAL A 178 10.65 3.29 -10.32
N ALA A 179 10.52 2.20 -11.07
CA ALA A 179 9.27 1.46 -11.24
C ALA A 179 9.53 -0.03 -11.03
N MET A 180 8.95 -0.64 -9.99
CA MET A 180 9.19 -2.04 -9.68
C MET A 180 7.88 -2.79 -9.46
N GLY A 181 7.78 -3.99 -10.05
CA GLY A 181 6.61 -4.86 -9.89
C GLY A 181 6.76 -6.21 -10.55
N ALA A 182 5.69 -7.00 -10.50
CA ALA A 182 5.57 -8.27 -11.21
C ALA A 182 5.14 -8.08 -12.68
N HIS A 183 4.63 -9.14 -13.29
CA HIS A 183 4.10 -9.16 -14.65
C HIS A 183 5.16 -9.25 -15.75
N ASN A 184 6.24 -10.03 -15.47
CA ASN A 184 7.24 -10.33 -16.48
C ASN A 184 6.67 -11.27 -17.55
N PRO A 185 6.63 -10.88 -18.83
CA PRO A 185 5.96 -11.66 -19.87
C PRO A 185 6.60 -13.01 -20.16
N TRP A 186 7.83 -13.24 -19.70
CA TRP A 186 8.59 -14.47 -19.93
C TRP A 186 8.48 -15.50 -18.82
N TYR A 187 7.75 -15.22 -17.72
CA TYR A 187 7.69 -16.12 -16.56
C TYR A 187 6.26 -16.39 -16.11
N ASN A 188 5.98 -17.63 -15.70
CA ASN A 188 4.71 -18.03 -15.15
C ASN A 188 4.57 -17.64 -13.65
N ASN A 189 3.44 -18.01 -13.03
CA ASN A 189 3.16 -17.71 -11.63
C ASN A 189 4.04 -18.48 -10.62
N ASN A 190 4.85 -19.42 -11.07
CA ASN A 190 5.82 -20.15 -10.25
C ASN A 190 7.27 -19.68 -10.49
N GLY A 191 7.48 -18.60 -11.24
CA GLY A 191 8.82 -18.10 -11.57
C GLY A 191 9.55 -18.96 -12.57
N GLU A 192 8.84 -19.79 -13.33
CA GLU A 192 9.43 -20.64 -14.36
C GLU A 192 9.39 -19.93 -15.72
N LYS A 193 10.51 -19.97 -16.44
CA LYS A 193 10.61 -19.32 -17.74
C LYS A 193 9.76 -20.03 -18.79
N LEU A 194 8.98 -19.26 -19.53
CA LEU A 194 8.10 -19.74 -20.58
C LEU A 194 8.85 -19.96 -21.90
N GLU A 195 8.41 -20.93 -22.68
CA GLU A 195 8.88 -21.14 -24.06
C GLU A 195 8.40 -20.01 -25.00
N THR A 196 7.20 -19.47 -24.73
CA THR A 196 6.57 -18.40 -25.49
C THR A 196 6.07 -17.34 -24.51
N PRO A 197 6.49 -16.09 -24.62
CA PRO A 197 6.11 -15.04 -23.71
C PRO A 197 4.65 -14.59 -23.93
N TYR A 198 4.06 -14.01 -22.91
CA TYR A 198 2.71 -13.40 -22.96
C TYR A 198 2.80 -11.94 -23.40
N PHE A 199 2.80 -11.70 -24.70
CA PHE A 199 2.61 -10.37 -25.28
C PHE A 199 1.27 -10.26 -26.02
N SER A 200 0.76 -9.05 -26.16
CA SER A 200 -0.42 -8.81 -26.99
C SER A 200 -0.51 -7.37 -27.46
N ASP A 201 -0.67 -7.17 -28.76
CA ASP A 201 -0.97 -5.86 -29.32
C ASP A 201 -2.42 -5.45 -29.13
N THR A 202 -3.34 -6.40 -28.93
CA THR A 202 -4.78 -6.19 -28.82
C THR A 202 -5.29 -6.18 -27.38
N SER A 203 -4.67 -6.93 -26.46
CA SER A 203 -5.02 -6.90 -25.06
C SER A 203 -4.55 -5.61 -24.40
N LYS A 204 -5.40 -4.97 -23.63
CA LYS A 204 -5.05 -3.80 -22.83
C LYS A 204 -4.32 -4.16 -21.53
N TYR A 205 -4.29 -5.43 -21.18
CA TYR A 205 -3.72 -5.94 -19.93
C TYR A 205 -2.28 -6.43 -20.04
N LEU A 206 -1.79 -6.74 -21.22
CA LEU A 206 -0.47 -7.33 -21.43
C LEU A 206 0.50 -6.33 -22.03
N TRP A 207 1.78 -6.54 -21.78
CA TRP A 207 2.84 -5.79 -22.43
C TRP A 207 2.68 -5.79 -23.95
N LYS A 208 3.01 -4.68 -24.57
CA LYS A 208 3.29 -4.62 -26.00
C LYS A 208 4.71 -5.16 -26.23
N GLU A 209 4.85 -6.11 -27.13
CA GLU A 209 6.15 -6.74 -27.39
C GLU A 209 7.24 -5.72 -27.77
N SER A 210 6.88 -4.72 -28.60
CA SER A 210 7.85 -3.69 -28.99
C SER A 210 8.30 -2.82 -27.79
N THR A 211 7.42 -2.50 -26.84
CA THR A 211 7.77 -1.73 -25.65
C THR A 211 8.70 -2.51 -24.75
N TRP A 212 8.40 -3.80 -24.51
CA TRP A 212 9.28 -4.67 -23.76
C TRP A 212 10.67 -4.76 -24.40
N ASN A 213 10.73 -5.06 -25.71
CA ASN A 213 11.99 -5.20 -26.44
C ASN A 213 12.79 -3.89 -26.46
N ASP A 214 12.12 -2.74 -26.54
CA ASP A 214 12.80 -1.45 -26.55
C ASP A 214 13.33 -1.07 -25.15
N VAL A 215 12.59 -1.34 -24.07
CA VAL A 215 13.08 -1.02 -22.72
C VAL A 215 14.24 -1.93 -22.33
N VAL A 216 14.14 -3.23 -22.57
CA VAL A 216 15.24 -4.19 -22.29
C VAL A 216 16.48 -3.89 -23.14
N ALA A 217 16.30 -3.30 -24.31
CA ALA A 217 17.41 -2.88 -25.16
C ALA A 217 18.00 -1.49 -24.81
N GLY A 218 17.54 -0.85 -23.72
CA GLY A 218 18.00 0.47 -23.28
C GLY A 218 17.66 1.59 -24.29
N LYS A 219 16.48 1.54 -24.92
CA LYS A 219 16.04 2.50 -25.92
C LYS A 219 14.89 3.41 -25.41
N ILE A 220 14.38 3.15 -24.22
CA ILE A 220 13.36 3.96 -23.60
C ILE A 220 13.99 4.74 -22.48
N GLY A 221 13.87 6.04 -22.54
CA GLY A 221 14.34 7.01 -21.57
C GLY A 221 13.73 8.38 -21.83
N ASN A 222 13.94 9.30 -20.93
CA ASN A 222 13.63 10.72 -21.05
C ASN A 222 14.56 11.50 -20.11
N ASP A 223 14.57 12.81 -20.22
CA ASP A 223 15.26 13.72 -19.31
C ASP A 223 14.45 13.79 -18.00
N ALA A 224 14.76 12.90 -17.06
CA ALA A 224 13.99 12.73 -15.84
C ALA A 224 14.31 13.83 -14.81
N ASP A 225 15.57 14.18 -14.62
CA ASP A 225 16.02 15.21 -13.67
C ASP A 225 16.03 16.63 -14.25
N GLY A 226 15.89 16.79 -15.57
CA GLY A 226 15.78 18.08 -16.25
C GLY A 226 17.12 18.74 -16.57
N ASP A 227 18.21 17.99 -16.60
CA ASP A 227 19.57 18.47 -16.90
C ASP A 227 19.87 18.57 -18.39
N GLY A 228 19.00 18.00 -19.24
CA GLY A 228 19.08 17.99 -20.70
C GLY A 228 19.72 16.73 -21.30
N GLU A 229 20.15 15.78 -20.49
CA GLU A 229 20.56 14.43 -20.91
C GLU A 229 19.35 13.50 -20.89
N VAL A 230 19.51 12.26 -21.34
CA VAL A 230 18.43 11.26 -21.35
C VAL A 230 18.84 10.06 -20.53
N GLU A 231 18.14 9.84 -19.42
CA GLU A 231 18.31 8.69 -18.57
C GLU A 231 17.48 7.53 -19.11
N TYR A 232 18.18 6.46 -19.48
CA TYR A 232 17.55 5.22 -19.95
C TYR A 232 17.28 4.28 -18.79
N TRP A 233 16.20 3.50 -18.91
CA TRP A 233 15.87 2.50 -17.93
C TRP A 233 16.89 1.35 -17.92
N ASP A 234 17.49 1.09 -16.76
CA ASP A 234 18.17 -0.16 -16.47
C ASP A 234 17.16 -1.19 -15.96
N VAL A 235 17.07 -2.34 -16.65
CA VAL A 235 16.09 -3.37 -16.35
C VAL A 235 16.71 -4.45 -15.47
N ILE A 236 16.11 -4.69 -14.31
CA ILE A 236 16.45 -5.79 -13.41
C ILE A 236 15.28 -6.77 -13.30
N GLU A 237 15.56 -8.07 -13.26
CA GLU A 237 14.52 -9.10 -13.31
C GLU A 237 14.67 -10.16 -12.21
N SER A 238 15.90 -10.63 -11.93
CA SER A 238 16.13 -11.71 -10.98
C SER A 238 16.20 -11.22 -9.53
N ARG A 239 15.83 -12.07 -8.58
CA ARG A 239 16.00 -11.76 -7.15
C ARG A 239 17.42 -11.31 -6.80
N ALA A 240 18.43 -11.93 -7.44
CA ALA A 240 19.83 -11.56 -7.22
C ALA A 240 20.13 -10.14 -7.68
N ASP A 241 19.47 -9.65 -8.75
CA ASP A 241 19.63 -8.27 -9.22
C ASP A 241 19.03 -7.29 -8.20
N PHE A 242 17.84 -7.58 -7.65
CA PHE A 242 17.24 -6.75 -6.60
C PHE A 242 18.12 -6.70 -5.35
N GLN A 243 18.67 -7.85 -4.91
CA GLN A 243 19.59 -7.91 -3.77
C GLN A 243 20.89 -7.13 -4.03
N ALA A 244 21.43 -7.21 -5.23
CA ALA A 244 22.62 -6.45 -5.62
C ALA A 244 22.32 -4.94 -5.65
N MET A 245 21.15 -4.56 -6.19
CA MET A 245 20.70 -3.17 -6.25
C MET A 245 20.49 -2.55 -4.86
N ALA A 246 20.07 -3.33 -3.88
CA ALA A 246 19.82 -2.86 -2.51
C ALA A 246 21.08 -2.36 -1.78
N THR A 247 22.29 -2.72 -2.21
CA THR A 247 23.54 -2.39 -1.51
C THR A 247 24.70 -1.98 -2.42
N GLY A 248 24.54 -2.14 -3.74
CA GLY A 248 25.56 -1.85 -4.75
C GLY A 248 25.46 -0.43 -5.29
N PRO A 249 26.34 -0.10 -6.25
CA PRO A 249 26.17 1.11 -7.05
C PRO A 249 24.90 1.00 -7.87
N THR A 250 24.23 2.11 -8.05
CA THR A 250 22.93 2.19 -8.73
C THR A 250 23.03 3.00 -10.01
N PRO A 251 22.27 2.66 -11.05
CA PRO A 251 22.01 3.56 -12.16
C PRO A 251 21.04 4.67 -11.73
N GLU A 252 20.84 5.64 -12.59
CA GLU A 252 19.93 6.78 -12.35
C GLU A 252 18.46 6.34 -12.38
N ARG A 253 18.11 5.41 -13.28
CA ARG A 253 16.73 4.89 -13.42
C ARG A 253 16.67 3.37 -13.45
N VAL A 254 15.75 2.78 -12.68
CA VAL A 254 15.60 1.31 -12.60
C VAL A 254 14.16 0.87 -12.85
N LEU A 255 14.02 -0.01 -13.82
CA LEU A 255 12.80 -0.78 -14.03
C LEU A 255 12.98 -2.21 -13.48
N GLY A 256 12.36 -2.53 -12.37
CA GLY A 256 12.34 -3.87 -11.79
C GLY A 256 11.13 -4.66 -12.24
N VAL A 257 11.31 -5.72 -13.05
CA VAL A 257 10.20 -6.58 -13.47
C VAL A 257 10.46 -8.00 -13.01
N VAL A 258 9.89 -8.35 -11.86
CA VAL A 258 10.13 -9.64 -11.19
C VAL A 258 9.82 -10.82 -12.11
N GLN A 259 10.66 -11.84 -12.10
CA GLN A 259 10.52 -13.06 -12.90
C GLN A 259 9.32 -13.90 -12.47
N CYS A 260 8.13 -13.32 -12.54
CA CYS A 260 6.86 -13.93 -12.15
C CYS A 260 5.64 -13.23 -12.78
N GLY A 261 4.50 -13.90 -12.79
CA GLY A 261 3.19 -13.31 -13.02
C GLY A 261 2.80 -13.02 -14.47
N GLY A 262 3.59 -13.41 -15.48
CA GLY A 262 3.28 -13.13 -16.89
C GLY A 262 2.07 -13.87 -17.45
N GLU A 263 1.65 -14.97 -16.82
CA GLU A 263 0.47 -15.74 -17.25
C GLU A 263 -0.87 -15.07 -16.92
N ASP A 264 -0.86 -14.04 -16.11
CA ASP A 264 -2.08 -13.36 -15.73
C ASP A 264 -2.66 -12.55 -16.90
N LYS A 265 -3.68 -13.11 -17.53
CA LYS A 265 -4.34 -12.55 -18.70
C LYS A 265 -5.27 -11.37 -18.38
N VAL A 266 -5.51 -11.12 -17.11
CA VAL A 266 -6.31 -9.98 -16.63
C VAL A 266 -5.45 -8.81 -16.16
N GLY A 267 -4.11 -9.01 -16.16
CA GLY A 267 -3.14 -7.92 -16.10
C GLY A 267 -2.60 -7.59 -14.73
N SER A 268 -3.04 -8.28 -13.68
CA SER A 268 -2.57 -7.93 -12.33
C SER A 268 -1.12 -8.36 -12.08
N GLY A 269 -0.70 -9.54 -12.55
CA GLY A 269 0.63 -10.09 -12.34
C GLY A 269 1.07 -10.00 -10.86
N TYR A 270 1.42 -11.10 -10.24
CA TYR A 270 1.76 -11.11 -8.81
C TYR A 270 3.14 -11.74 -8.61
N THR A 271 3.88 -11.27 -7.63
CA THR A 271 5.20 -11.82 -7.32
C THR A 271 5.12 -13.26 -6.84
N GLN A 272 4.17 -13.56 -5.95
CA GLN A 272 4.11 -14.85 -5.26
C GLN A 272 2.70 -15.41 -5.05
N PHE A 273 1.69 -14.58 -5.17
CA PHE A 273 0.34 -14.88 -4.72
C PHE A 273 -0.24 -16.15 -5.36
N TYR A 274 -0.10 -16.32 -6.68
CA TYR A 274 -0.62 -17.47 -7.42
C TYR A 274 0.34 -18.65 -7.55
N ARG A 275 1.44 -18.69 -6.75
CA ARG A 275 2.29 -19.87 -6.72
C ARG A 275 1.47 -21.14 -6.43
N THR A 276 1.82 -22.23 -7.10
CA THR A 276 1.06 -23.49 -7.00
C THR A 276 1.07 -24.04 -5.58
N GLY A 277 -0.09 -24.49 -5.10
CA GLY A 277 -0.28 -25.10 -3.79
C GLY A 277 -1.61 -24.73 -3.15
N ALA A 278 -1.86 -25.25 -1.94
CA ALA A 278 -3.09 -25.02 -1.22
C ALA A 278 -3.14 -23.60 -0.65
N ALA A 279 -3.94 -22.74 -1.27
CA ALA A 279 -4.05 -21.33 -0.90
C ALA A 279 -4.89 -21.10 0.38
N ASN A 280 -5.75 -22.07 0.74
CA ASN A 280 -6.61 -21.99 1.93
C ASN A 280 -5.98 -22.62 3.19
N ASP A 281 -4.75 -23.10 3.09
CA ASP A 281 -4.04 -23.70 4.22
C ASP A 281 -3.51 -22.63 5.18
N ALA A 282 -2.96 -23.09 6.30
CA ALA A 282 -2.25 -22.21 7.22
C ALA A 282 -1.12 -21.47 6.51
N PRO A 283 -0.82 -20.23 6.93
CA PRO A 283 0.27 -19.45 6.33
C PRO A 283 1.57 -20.26 6.22
N PHE A 284 2.28 -20.07 5.10
CA PHE A 284 3.56 -20.71 4.76
C PHE A 284 3.53 -22.25 4.63
N THR A 285 2.36 -22.87 4.55
CA THR A 285 2.25 -24.30 4.17
C THR A 285 2.86 -24.53 2.78
N VAL A 286 2.71 -23.57 1.88
CA VAL A 286 3.46 -23.48 0.62
C VAL A 286 4.47 -22.36 0.76
N PRO A 287 5.78 -22.64 0.75
CA PRO A 287 6.82 -21.63 0.88
C PRO A 287 6.75 -20.56 -0.22
N PHE A 288 7.28 -19.40 0.06
CA PHE A 288 7.53 -18.37 -0.95
C PHE A 288 8.50 -18.88 -2.03
N LEU A 289 8.36 -18.34 -3.24
CA LEU A 289 9.26 -18.66 -4.35
C LEU A 289 10.66 -18.11 -4.05
N GLU A 290 11.66 -18.99 -4.06
CA GLU A 290 13.04 -18.58 -3.84
C GLU A 290 13.58 -17.68 -4.98
N THR A 291 12.97 -17.74 -6.15
CA THR A 291 13.32 -16.94 -7.32
C THR A 291 12.73 -15.55 -7.33
N SER A 292 11.68 -15.30 -6.52
CA SER A 292 11.02 -14.00 -6.42
C SER A 292 11.63 -13.18 -5.28
N PRO A 293 11.95 -11.90 -5.49
CA PRO A 293 12.34 -11.02 -4.38
C PRO A 293 11.18 -10.84 -3.41
N THR A 294 11.50 -10.62 -2.13
CA THR A 294 10.55 -10.16 -1.13
C THR A 294 10.27 -8.67 -1.32
N LEU A 295 9.17 -8.17 -0.74
CA LEU A 295 8.90 -6.74 -0.76
C LEU A 295 9.99 -5.94 -0.04
N SER A 296 10.64 -6.52 1.01
CA SER A 296 11.81 -5.92 1.66
C SER A 296 12.97 -5.72 0.68
N GLU A 297 13.31 -6.73 -0.12
CA GLU A 297 14.39 -6.65 -1.11
C GLU A 297 14.08 -5.62 -2.20
N MET A 298 12.83 -5.56 -2.68
CA MET A 298 12.37 -4.57 -3.65
C MET A 298 12.42 -3.15 -3.06
N SER A 299 11.96 -2.97 -1.84
CA SER A 299 11.95 -1.68 -1.13
C SER A 299 13.36 -1.13 -0.92
N LEU A 300 14.29 -1.97 -0.45
CA LEU A 300 15.68 -1.56 -0.24
C LEU A 300 16.39 -1.24 -1.55
N ALA A 301 16.12 -1.99 -2.63
CA ALA A 301 16.64 -1.68 -3.95
C ALA A 301 16.15 -0.31 -4.44
N ALA A 302 14.85 -0.03 -4.29
CA ALA A 302 14.27 1.25 -4.66
C ALA A 302 14.86 2.42 -3.84
N LEU A 303 14.95 2.26 -2.52
CA LEU A 303 15.49 3.29 -1.64
C LEU A 303 16.97 3.60 -1.93
N ASN A 304 17.78 2.58 -2.27
CA ASN A 304 19.18 2.79 -2.62
C ASN A 304 19.34 3.57 -3.92
N VAL A 305 18.43 3.44 -4.88
CA VAL A 305 18.43 4.25 -6.11
C VAL A 305 18.02 5.68 -5.79
N LEU A 306 16.90 5.87 -5.09
CA LEU A 306 16.29 7.16 -4.83
C LEU A 306 17.10 8.06 -3.88
N ASP A 307 17.88 7.48 -2.98
CA ASP A 307 18.71 8.21 -2.00
C ASP A 307 19.92 8.94 -2.64
N ASN A 308 20.21 8.66 -3.92
CA ASN A 308 21.26 9.40 -4.63
C ASN A 308 20.87 10.85 -4.95
N ASP A 309 19.59 11.17 -4.93
CA ASP A 309 19.12 12.53 -5.18
C ASP A 309 19.35 13.44 -3.95
N PRO A 310 20.15 14.53 -4.09
CA PRO A 310 20.42 15.44 -2.98
C PRO A 310 19.19 16.20 -2.48
N ASP A 311 18.16 16.35 -3.30
CA ASP A 311 16.89 17.03 -2.96
C ASP A 311 15.91 16.07 -2.27
N GLY A 312 16.24 14.77 -2.20
CA GLY A 312 15.44 13.72 -1.56
C GLY A 312 14.41 13.11 -2.50
N PHE A 313 13.47 12.35 -1.97
CA PHE A 313 12.61 11.54 -2.81
C PHE A 313 11.16 11.40 -2.29
N PHE A 314 10.30 10.96 -3.21
CA PHE A 314 9.00 10.37 -2.94
C PHE A 314 8.99 8.90 -3.38
N VAL A 315 8.49 7.99 -2.55
CA VAL A 315 8.22 6.61 -2.97
C VAL A 315 6.92 6.09 -2.40
N MET A 316 6.15 5.42 -3.25
CA MET A 316 5.03 4.57 -2.85
C MET A 316 5.45 3.11 -2.94
N ILE A 317 5.24 2.35 -1.85
CA ILE A 317 5.56 0.93 -1.75
C ILE A 317 4.28 0.17 -1.38
N GLU A 318 3.93 -0.83 -2.16
CA GLU A 318 2.69 -1.57 -2.00
C GLU A 318 2.93 -3.06 -1.78
N GLY A 319 2.33 -3.59 -0.68
CA GLY A 319 2.01 -5.00 -0.54
C GLY A 319 0.60 -5.25 -1.04
N ALA A 320 0.45 -5.63 -2.29
CA ALA A 320 -0.84 -5.68 -2.97
C ALA A 320 -1.68 -6.93 -2.69
N ASN A 321 -1.04 -7.99 -2.22
CA ASN A 321 -1.66 -9.32 -2.26
C ASN A 321 -2.56 -9.67 -1.07
N PRO A 322 -2.52 -9.03 0.09
CA PRO A 322 -3.52 -9.26 1.14
C PRO A 322 -4.95 -9.07 0.64
N ASP A 323 -5.18 -8.11 -0.27
CA ASP A 323 -6.49 -7.87 -0.90
C ASP A 323 -7.03 -9.12 -1.59
N TYR A 324 -6.25 -9.74 -2.46
CA TYR A 324 -6.68 -10.96 -3.17
C TYR A 324 -6.86 -12.14 -2.22
N GLY A 325 -6.01 -12.28 -1.20
CA GLY A 325 -6.21 -13.26 -0.14
C GLY A 325 -7.56 -13.10 0.54
N ASN A 326 -7.92 -11.86 0.84
CA ASN A 326 -9.19 -11.50 1.45
C ASN A 326 -10.38 -11.66 0.49
N HIS A 327 -10.24 -11.29 -0.78
CA HIS A 327 -11.24 -11.50 -1.82
C HIS A 327 -11.63 -12.97 -2.00
N PHE A 328 -10.65 -13.87 -2.01
CA PHE A 328 -10.90 -15.30 -2.16
C PHE A 328 -11.22 -16.01 -0.82
N GLY A 329 -11.14 -15.30 0.30
CA GLY A 329 -11.27 -15.91 1.62
C GLY A 329 -10.09 -16.83 1.97
N TRP A 330 -8.95 -16.61 1.34
CA TRP A 330 -7.69 -17.33 1.61
C TRP A 330 -6.92 -16.60 2.72
N LEU A 331 -7.48 -16.62 3.91
CA LEU A 331 -6.94 -15.86 5.03
C LEU A 331 -5.50 -16.23 5.37
N GLY A 332 -5.12 -17.51 5.21
CA GLY A 332 -3.73 -17.95 5.38
C GLY A 332 -2.80 -17.24 4.39
N ARG A 333 -3.21 -17.12 3.12
CA ARG A 333 -2.46 -16.42 2.09
C ARG A 333 -2.42 -14.91 2.36
N ALA A 334 -3.53 -14.30 2.78
CA ALA A 334 -3.56 -12.90 3.15
C ALA A 334 -2.62 -12.58 4.32
N ILE A 335 -2.55 -13.46 5.34
CA ILE A 335 -1.65 -13.29 6.48
C ILE A 335 -0.18 -13.39 6.06
N GLU A 336 0.20 -14.34 5.22
CA GLU A 336 1.61 -14.44 4.80
C GLU A 336 2.06 -13.27 3.93
N GLU A 337 1.20 -12.75 3.05
CA GLU A 337 1.46 -11.54 2.26
C GLU A 337 1.51 -10.29 3.16
N GLN A 338 0.67 -10.22 4.19
CA GLN A 338 0.76 -9.15 5.20
C GLN A 338 2.05 -9.25 6.03
N ILE A 339 2.57 -10.45 6.27
CA ILE A 339 3.87 -10.62 6.94
C ILE A 339 5.01 -10.11 6.05
N ASP A 340 5.00 -10.40 4.74
CA ASP A 340 5.99 -9.86 3.80
C ASP A 340 5.96 -8.32 3.78
N PHE A 341 4.76 -7.74 3.85
CA PHE A 341 4.60 -6.28 4.01
C PHE A 341 5.17 -5.77 5.35
N ASN A 342 4.89 -6.45 6.45
CA ASN A 342 5.41 -6.06 7.77
C ASN A 342 6.94 -6.12 7.81
N ASP A 343 7.53 -7.16 7.22
CA ASP A 343 9.00 -7.32 7.10
C ASP A 343 9.59 -6.19 6.23
N ALA A 344 8.88 -5.76 5.18
CA ALA A 344 9.28 -4.60 4.37
C ALA A 344 9.22 -3.29 5.16
N VAL A 345 8.20 -3.09 6.00
CA VAL A 345 8.13 -1.94 6.91
C VAL A 345 9.32 -1.91 7.88
N GLU A 346 9.67 -3.04 8.47
CA GLU A 346 10.84 -3.14 9.36
C GLU A 346 12.14 -2.82 8.61
N ALA A 347 12.29 -3.31 7.37
CA ALA A 347 13.46 -3.02 6.53
C ALA A 347 13.54 -1.52 6.18
N VAL A 348 12.43 -0.88 5.83
CA VAL A 348 12.36 0.57 5.57
C VAL A 348 12.70 1.39 6.81
N ILE A 349 12.18 1.02 7.98
CA ILE A 349 12.54 1.68 9.25
C ILE A 349 14.04 1.60 9.50
N ALA A 350 14.63 0.41 9.35
CA ALA A 350 16.06 0.20 9.52
C ALA A 350 16.89 1.01 8.52
N TRP A 351 16.40 1.12 7.27
CA TRP A 351 17.03 1.95 6.25
C TRP A 351 17.00 3.44 6.63
N VAL A 352 15.85 3.98 7.09
CA VAL A 352 15.73 5.38 7.53
C VAL A 352 16.71 5.66 8.69
N GLU A 353 16.80 4.75 9.64
CA GLU A 353 17.70 4.90 10.81
C GLU A 353 19.19 4.79 10.46
N ALA A 354 19.52 4.13 9.34
CA ALA A 354 20.90 3.94 8.90
C ALA A 354 21.37 4.99 7.88
N ASN A 355 20.50 5.46 7.00
CA ASN A 355 20.87 6.25 5.82
C ASN A 355 20.24 7.66 5.82
N SER A 356 19.21 7.91 6.64
CA SER A 356 18.52 9.18 6.76
C SER A 356 18.28 9.53 8.23
N SER A 357 17.21 10.24 8.53
CA SER A 357 16.75 10.52 9.90
C SER A 357 15.26 10.74 9.97
N TRP A 358 14.68 10.61 11.17
CA TRP A 358 13.26 10.94 11.39
C TRP A 358 12.99 12.46 11.36
N ASP A 359 14.00 13.30 11.33
CA ASP A 359 13.88 14.75 11.16
C ASP A 359 13.79 15.16 9.68
N GLU A 360 14.12 14.23 8.75
CA GLU A 360 14.14 14.46 7.30
C GLU A 360 13.16 13.56 6.54
N THR A 361 12.75 12.43 7.13
CA THR A 361 11.90 11.43 6.46
C THR A 361 10.53 11.32 7.13
N LEU A 362 9.47 11.42 6.33
CA LEU A 362 8.11 11.06 6.70
C LEU A 362 7.84 9.62 6.22
N LEU A 363 7.47 8.73 7.13
CA LEU A 363 6.94 7.40 6.82
C LEU A 363 5.47 7.35 7.20
N VAL A 364 4.62 7.02 6.21
CA VAL A 364 3.19 6.77 6.38
C VAL A 364 2.88 5.32 5.98
N ILE A 365 2.18 4.60 6.84
CA ILE A 365 1.73 3.23 6.61
C ILE A 365 0.22 3.21 6.70
N THR A 366 -0.45 2.69 5.67
CA THR A 366 -1.91 2.61 5.61
C THR A 366 -2.38 1.48 4.69
N SER A 367 -3.68 1.36 4.51
CA SER A 367 -4.32 0.56 3.46
C SER A 367 -5.17 1.48 2.57
N ASP A 368 -5.47 1.03 1.37
CA ASP A 368 -6.34 1.73 0.43
C ASP A 368 -7.82 1.50 0.74
N HIS A 369 -8.19 0.30 1.19
CA HIS A 369 -9.52 -0.10 1.69
C HIS A 369 -9.44 -1.37 2.54
N GLU A 370 -10.55 -1.77 3.11
CA GLU A 370 -10.71 -3.08 3.74
C GLU A 370 -11.41 -4.03 2.76
N THR A 371 -10.96 -5.29 2.74
CA THR A 371 -11.50 -6.33 1.87
C THR A 371 -11.93 -7.55 2.69
N GLY A 372 -13.07 -8.13 2.30
CA GLY A 372 -13.58 -9.39 2.83
C GLY A 372 -14.42 -9.27 4.10
N GLY A 373 -14.41 -8.11 4.77
CA GLY A 373 -15.12 -7.92 6.02
C GLY A 373 -14.63 -8.87 7.11
N ILE A 374 -13.31 -8.98 7.31
CA ILE A 374 -12.71 -9.92 8.24
C ILE A 374 -13.17 -9.63 9.67
N TRP A 375 -13.59 -10.68 10.38
CA TRP A 375 -14.08 -10.61 11.74
C TRP A 375 -13.62 -11.80 12.57
N GLY A 376 -13.32 -11.60 13.84
CA GLY A 376 -12.87 -12.66 14.71
C GLY A 376 -12.76 -12.25 16.17
N PRO A 377 -12.28 -13.12 17.05
CA PRO A 377 -12.06 -12.82 18.45
C PRO A 377 -11.14 -11.60 18.62
N GLY A 378 -11.61 -10.61 19.36
CA GLY A 378 -10.88 -9.36 19.54
C GLY A 378 -11.13 -8.29 18.46
N ALA A 379 -11.73 -8.65 17.34
CA ALA A 379 -12.01 -7.74 16.24
C ALA A 379 -13.08 -6.67 16.53
N GLY A 380 -13.63 -6.64 17.68
CA GLY A 380 -14.68 -5.71 18.05
C GLY A 380 -14.87 -5.58 19.55
N VAL A 381 -13.85 -5.82 20.34
CA VAL A 381 -13.91 -5.75 21.81
C VAL A 381 -14.25 -4.32 22.24
N GLY A 382 -15.37 -4.18 22.93
CA GLY A 382 -15.85 -2.88 23.39
C GLY A 382 -16.77 -2.16 22.40
N THR A 383 -17.05 -2.77 21.25
CA THR A 383 -17.98 -2.21 20.29
C THR A 383 -19.43 -2.28 20.79
N PRO A 384 -20.26 -1.26 20.51
CA PRO A 384 -21.69 -1.43 20.57
C PRO A 384 -22.08 -2.48 19.53
N ALA A 385 -22.35 -3.69 20.01
CA ALA A 385 -22.76 -4.82 19.21
C ALA A 385 -21.97 -4.98 17.92
N ALA A 386 -20.95 -5.85 17.96
CA ALA A 386 -20.55 -6.54 16.72
C ALA A 386 -21.82 -6.81 15.93
N PRO A 387 -21.87 -6.43 14.63
CA PRO A 387 -23.10 -6.62 13.84
C PRO A 387 -23.57 -8.02 14.13
N SER A 388 -24.82 -8.17 14.59
CA SER A 388 -25.30 -9.48 15.02
C SER A 388 -25.06 -10.44 13.86
N ALA A 389 -24.56 -11.62 14.13
CA ALA A 389 -24.31 -12.68 13.13
C ALA A 389 -25.50 -12.93 12.19
N SER A 390 -26.69 -12.46 12.56
CA SER A 390 -27.91 -12.48 11.74
C SER A 390 -27.95 -11.44 10.61
N ARG A 391 -27.05 -10.44 10.58
CA ARG A 391 -26.98 -9.43 9.51
C ARG A 391 -25.86 -9.71 8.50
N PHE A 392 -24.88 -10.48 8.89
CA PHE A 392 -23.84 -10.98 7.99
C PHE A 392 -24.17 -12.43 7.66
N ILE A 393 -24.29 -12.75 6.38
CA ILE A 393 -24.49 -14.12 5.94
C ILE A 393 -23.18 -14.86 6.15
N VAL A 394 -23.00 -15.41 7.35
CA VAL A 394 -21.92 -16.36 7.63
C VAL A 394 -22.33 -17.66 6.97
N LYS A 395 -21.69 -18.06 5.90
CA LYS A 395 -21.77 -19.46 5.44
C LYS A 395 -20.94 -20.30 6.40
N PRO A 396 -21.56 -21.28 7.08
CA PRO A 396 -20.89 -22.10 8.08
C PRO A 396 -19.67 -22.88 7.55
N ASP A 397 -19.60 -23.07 6.23
CA ASP A 397 -18.56 -23.81 5.51
C ASP A 397 -17.35 -22.97 5.08
N GLN A 398 -17.32 -21.69 5.45
CA GLN A 398 -16.26 -20.75 5.03
C GLN A 398 -15.55 -20.08 6.21
N SER A 399 -15.65 -20.67 7.38
CA SER A 399 -14.72 -20.35 8.45
C SER A 399 -13.34 -20.87 8.05
N VAL A 400 -12.45 -19.97 7.69
CA VAL A 400 -11.04 -20.32 7.53
C VAL A 400 -10.47 -20.56 8.91
N PHE A 401 -10.22 -21.81 9.22
CA PHE A 401 -9.44 -22.18 10.37
C PHE A 401 -7.99 -21.82 10.08
N VAL A 402 -7.55 -20.68 10.54
CA VAL A 402 -6.12 -20.43 10.63
C VAL A 402 -5.67 -21.04 11.95
N PRO A 403 -5.00 -22.20 11.95
CA PRO A 403 -4.39 -22.69 13.16
C PRO A 403 -3.27 -21.70 13.50
N LEU A 404 -3.49 -20.89 14.54
CA LEU A 404 -2.49 -19.96 15.06
C LEU A 404 -1.41 -20.80 15.73
N VAL A 405 -0.52 -21.35 14.92
CA VAL A 405 0.72 -21.95 15.36
C VAL A 405 1.75 -20.83 15.36
N ASN A 406 1.96 -20.28 16.52
CA ASN A 406 2.98 -19.31 16.75
C ASN A 406 4.38 -19.92 16.51
N ASN A 407 5.26 -19.17 15.85
CA ASN A 407 6.65 -19.50 15.57
C ASN A 407 7.55 -19.62 16.82
N GLY A 408 7.07 -20.23 17.91
CA GLY A 408 7.83 -20.54 19.10
C GLY A 408 7.42 -19.82 20.39
N ALA A 409 6.45 -18.89 20.35
CA ALA A 409 6.01 -18.14 21.53
C ALA A 409 4.79 -18.79 22.24
N GLY A 410 4.45 -20.01 21.91
CA GLY A 410 3.36 -20.75 22.53
C GLY A 410 2.11 -20.82 21.64
N GLN A 411 1.34 -21.90 21.80
CA GLN A 411 0.09 -22.06 21.11
C GLN A 411 -0.94 -21.10 21.67
N VAL A 412 -1.38 -20.15 20.88
CA VAL A 412 -2.60 -19.40 21.17
C VAL A 412 -3.78 -20.28 20.79
N PRO A 413 -4.80 -20.41 21.63
CA PRO A 413 -6.03 -21.14 21.27
C PRO A 413 -6.52 -20.61 19.92
N GLY A 414 -6.77 -21.50 18.97
CA GLY A 414 -7.12 -21.15 17.62
C GLY A 414 -8.20 -20.07 17.56
N HIS A 415 -7.84 -18.89 17.07
CA HIS A 415 -8.79 -17.84 16.80
C HIS A 415 -9.44 -18.13 15.46
N LEU A 416 -10.74 -18.20 15.45
CA LEU A 416 -11.51 -18.32 14.24
C LEU A 416 -11.74 -16.92 13.67
N TYR A 417 -11.08 -16.60 12.56
CA TYR A 417 -11.43 -15.46 11.75
C TYR A 417 -12.36 -15.91 10.65
N THR A 418 -13.41 -15.15 10.40
CA THR A 418 -14.35 -15.40 9.33
C THR A 418 -14.40 -14.19 8.43
N ASN A 419 -14.39 -14.41 7.13
CA ASN A 419 -14.77 -13.37 6.20
C ASN A 419 -16.28 -13.24 6.25
N HIS A 420 -16.78 -12.07 6.62
CA HIS A 420 -18.19 -11.73 6.50
C HIS A 420 -18.48 -11.35 5.08
N ARG A 421 -19.23 -12.20 4.40
CA ARG A 421 -19.49 -12.09 2.97
C ARG A 421 -20.26 -10.86 2.58
N TRP A 422 -19.70 -10.17 1.60
CA TRP A 422 -20.46 -9.48 0.59
C TRP A 422 -20.19 -10.18 -0.75
N GLU A 423 -21.17 -10.93 -1.27
CA GLU A 423 -20.98 -11.72 -2.48
C GLU A 423 -21.04 -10.86 -3.74
N TYR A 424 -19.98 -10.87 -4.54
CA TYR A 424 -20.07 -10.62 -5.98
C TYR A 424 -20.25 -11.94 -6.77
N GLY A 425 -20.07 -13.08 -6.10
CA GLY A 425 -20.17 -14.44 -6.62
C GLY A 425 -19.96 -15.48 -5.53
N PRO A 426 -20.08 -16.78 -5.82
CA PRO A 426 -20.07 -17.83 -4.81
C PRO A 426 -18.76 -17.95 -4.04
N ASP A 427 -17.64 -17.38 -4.53
CA ASP A 427 -16.32 -17.55 -3.95
C ASP A 427 -15.47 -16.26 -3.97
N PHE A 428 -16.10 -15.08 -4.02
CA PHE A 428 -15.41 -13.79 -4.07
C PHE A 428 -16.05 -12.81 -3.10
N TYR A 429 -15.26 -12.27 -2.17
CA TYR A 429 -15.66 -11.28 -1.18
C TYR A 429 -15.32 -9.88 -1.68
N TRP A 430 -16.08 -8.87 -1.25
CA TRP A 430 -15.91 -7.52 -1.72
C TRP A 430 -15.25 -6.61 -0.69
N HIS A 431 -14.93 -5.39 -1.11
CA HIS A 431 -14.46 -4.35 -0.22
C HIS A 431 -15.57 -3.86 0.72
N THR A 432 -15.18 -3.25 1.82
CA THR A 432 -16.11 -2.58 2.73
C THR A 432 -15.78 -1.10 2.87
N ASN A 433 -16.73 -0.31 3.40
CA ASN A 433 -16.53 1.10 3.73
C ASN A 433 -16.07 1.27 5.20
N GLN A 434 -15.40 0.29 5.77
CA GLN A 434 -14.79 0.41 7.09
C GLN A 434 -13.57 1.36 7.02
N LEU A 435 -13.26 2.01 8.15
CA LEU A 435 -11.98 2.70 8.26
C LEU A 435 -10.82 1.71 8.16
N VAL A 436 -9.76 2.14 7.51
CA VAL A 436 -8.48 1.44 7.54
C VAL A 436 -7.51 2.14 8.50
N PRO A 437 -6.50 1.46 9.06
CA PRO A 437 -5.54 2.08 9.95
C PRO A 437 -4.54 2.96 9.20
N LEU A 438 -4.08 4.01 9.86
CA LEU A 438 -2.93 4.80 9.45
C LEU A 438 -1.98 4.96 10.62
N TYR A 439 -0.71 4.73 10.34
CA TYR A 439 0.40 4.93 11.27
C TYR A 439 1.43 5.83 10.62
N ALA A 440 1.93 6.85 11.34
CA ALA A 440 2.95 7.71 10.78
C ALA A 440 4.00 8.12 11.82
N LYS A 441 5.23 8.29 11.31
CA LYS A 441 6.40 8.69 12.08
C LYS A 441 7.31 9.57 11.24
N GLY A 442 8.01 10.50 11.87
CA GLY A 442 9.04 11.33 11.26
C GLY A 442 8.58 12.74 10.95
N ALA A 443 9.30 13.39 10.07
CA ALA A 443 9.13 14.80 9.71
C ALA A 443 7.71 15.08 9.23
N GLY A 444 7.04 16.06 9.82
CA GLY A 444 5.68 16.46 9.46
C GLY A 444 4.56 15.44 9.81
N ALA A 445 4.86 14.29 10.42
CA ALA A 445 3.84 13.29 10.76
C ALA A 445 2.69 13.86 11.62
N SER A 446 3.00 14.79 12.53
CA SER A 446 2.02 15.44 13.39
C SER A 446 0.98 16.27 12.62
N VAL A 447 1.28 16.73 11.42
CA VAL A 447 0.35 17.49 10.56
C VAL A 447 -0.89 16.66 10.22
N LEU A 448 -0.75 15.32 10.11
CA LEU A 448 -1.89 14.41 9.91
C LEU A 448 -2.93 14.55 11.02
N THR A 449 -2.53 14.79 12.26
CA THR A 449 -3.45 14.94 13.39
C THR A 449 -4.30 16.21 13.30
N THR A 450 -3.87 17.19 12.53
CA THR A 450 -4.62 18.43 12.29
C THR A 450 -5.73 18.26 11.25
N GLN A 451 -5.72 17.15 10.50
CA GLN A 451 -6.68 16.84 9.44
C GLN A 451 -7.88 16.02 9.92
N VAL A 452 -8.01 15.77 11.21
CA VAL A 452 -9.09 14.92 11.77
C VAL A 452 -10.46 15.42 11.34
N ARG A 453 -11.22 14.54 10.66
CA ARG A 453 -12.58 14.79 10.14
C ARG A 453 -13.67 14.41 11.13
N GLY A 454 -13.40 13.50 12.04
CA GLY A 454 -14.34 13.02 13.04
C GLY A 454 -13.74 11.97 13.95
N VAL A 455 -14.60 11.38 14.77
CA VAL A 455 -14.22 10.32 15.72
C VAL A 455 -15.16 9.13 15.51
N ASP A 456 -14.58 7.99 15.14
CA ASP A 456 -15.28 6.72 15.09
C ASP A 456 -15.37 6.13 16.51
N PRO A 457 -16.54 5.59 16.93
CA PRO A 457 -16.74 5.12 18.30
C PRO A 457 -15.86 3.89 18.66
N VAL A 458 -15.29 3.22 17.66
CA VAL A 458 -14.47 2.02 17.84
C VAL A 458 -13.00 2.26 17.49
N ARG A 459 -12.75 2.97 16.37
CA ARG A 459 -11.40 3.18 15.80
C ARG A 459 -10.79 4.52 16.22
N GLY A 460 -11.55 5.40 16.86
CA GLY A 460 -11.04 6.70 17.32
C GLY A 460 -11.02 7.77 16.22
N PRO A 461 -10.13 8.78 16.32
CA PRO A 461 -10.08 9.85 15.34
C PRO A 461 -9.69 9.34 13.94
N TYR A 462 -10.30 9.95 12.92
CA TYR A 462 -10.01 9.57 11.53
C TYR A 462 -9.87 10.79 10.61
N ILE A 463 -9.11 10.60 9.55
CA ILE A 463 -8.92 11.53 8.42
C ILE A 463 -9.59 10.95 7.18
N ASP A 464 -9.62 11.69 6.10
CA ASP A 464 -9.97 11.19 4.77
C ASP A 464 -8.70 10.82 3.99
N ASN A 465 -8.75 9.85 3.08
CA ASN A 465 -7.55 9.45 2.33
C ASN A 465 -6.98 10.55 1.42
N THR A 466 -7.79 11.57 1.05
CA THR A 466 -7.30 12.77 0.37
C THR A 466 -6.38 13.64 1.24
N ASP A 467 -6.49 13.53 2.55
CA ASP A 467 -5.65 14.28 3.49
C ASP A 467 -4.20 13.80 3.48
N ILE A 468 -3.94 12.55 3.09
CA ILE A 468 -2.59 11.99 2.91
C ILE A 468 -1.84 12.79 1.83
N PHE A 469 -2.47 13.04 0.68
CA PHE A 469 -1.90 13.91 -0.35
C PHE A 469 -1.64 15.33 0.17
N GLN A 470 -2.63 15.91 0.86
CA GLN A 470 -2.50 17.29 1.35
C GLN A 470 -1.33 17.44 2.31
N VAL A 471 -1.13 16.46 3.21
CA VAL A 471 -0.01 16.47 4.15
C VAL A 471 1.31 16.20 3.42
N THR A 472 1.37 15.23 2.50
CA THR A 472 2.58 14.97 1.72
C THR A 472 3.02 16.20 0.93
N ARG A 473 2.09 16.88 0.26
CA ARG A 473 2.38 18.13 -0.44
C ARG A 473 2.84 19.22 0.52
N HIS A 474 2.18 19.36 1.67
CA HIS A 474 2.54 20.36 2.69
C HIS A 474 3.99 20.18 3.16
N VAL A 475 4.37 18.97 3.53
CA VAL A 475 5.71 18.68 4.05
C VAL A 475 6.82 18.84 3.00
N PHE A 476 6.50 18.69 1.73
CA PHE A 476 7.44 18.97 0.62
C PHE A 476 7.62 20.47 0.31
N THR A 477 6.63 21.28 0.62
CA THR A 477 6.59 22.69 0.18
C THR A 477 6.66 23.68 1.33
N ASP A 478 6.92 23.27 2.56
CA ASP A 478 6.87 24.12 3.78
C ASP A 478 5.56 24.91 3.88
N GLY A 479 4.45 24.31 3.43
CA GLY A 479 3.15 24.98 3.35
C GLY A 479 3.00 25.97 2.18
N ALA A 480 4.04 26.18 1.38
CA ALA A 480 3.91 26.95 0.15
C ALA A 480 3.08 26.17 -0.88
N VAL A 481 2.14 26.81 -1.54
CA VAL A 481 1.38 26.19 -2.63
C VAL A 481 2.23 26.39 -3.90
N PRO A 482 2.70 25.31 -4.56
CA PRO A 482 3.31 25.44 -5.89
C PRO A 482 2.34 26.14 -6.84
N ALA A 483 2.84 26.99 -7.71
CA ALA A 483 2.00 27.64 -8.73
C ALA A 483 1.25 26.53 -9.51
N GLN A 484 -0.06 26.71 -9.72
CA GLN A 484 -0.85 25.77 -10.50
C GLN A 484 -0.17 25.54 -11.85
N VAL A 485 0.11 24.29 -12.17
CA VAL A 485 0.60 23.91 -13.49
C VAL A 485 -0.51 24.25 -14.48
N GLY A 486 -0.23 25.21 -15.37
CA GLY A 486 -1.17 25.56 -16.42
C GLY A 486 -1.44 24.34 -17.29
N ASN A 487 -2.72 24.05 -17.52
CA ASN A 487 -3.13 23.09 -18.53
C ASN A 487 -2.55 23.56 -19.89
N ASN A 488 -1.55 22.87 -20.39
CA ASN A 488 -1.10 22.94 -21.77
C ASN A 488 -1.68 21.78 -22.56
#